data_8f863bde5d530db72cd1ee91453a05ce
#
_entry.id   8f863bde5d530db72cd1ee91453a05ce
#
_cell.length_a   1.000
_cell.length_b   1.000
_cell.length_c   1.000
_cell.angle_alpha   90.00
_cell.angle_beta   90.00
_cell.angle_gamma   90.00
#
_symmetry.space_group_name_H-M   'P 1'
#
loop_
_entity.id
_entity.type
_entity.pdbx_description
1 polymer ?
#
loop_
_entity_poly.entity_id
_entity_poly.type
_entity_poly.pdbx_seq_one_letter_code
_entity_poly.pdbx_strand_id
1 'polypeptide(L)'
;MAQHPSQHSNTPFIWMLACALALGAGVSAGCATEASRGDGGSVSSPNKKPKRKSGILELHLLTMPVALNLDGAPGPDGVAVKLYANVGNAAKPAPIRSGEIEILLFDGLLSDKNLPTLQPAHTWTFTAKELKEFETQAMVGTGYQLTLRWGSFKPKSDRVSIIARHPMGDGRYLYSTPGVIACSP
;
A
#
# COMPACT_ATOMS: atom_id res chain seq x y z
N MET A 1 -23.08 -1.20 49.05
CA MET A 1 -23.55 -1.17 47.66
C MET A 1 -22.51 -1.84 46.78
N ALA A 2 -22.83 -3.04 46.30
CA ALA A 2 -21.90 -3.92 45.58
C ALA A 2 -21.93 -3.61 44.09
N GLN A 3 -20.76 -3.39 43.47
CA GLN A 3 -20.61 -3.27 42.04
C GLN A 3 -20.33 -4.63 41.40
N HIS A 4 -21.14 -4.98 40.42
CA HIS A 4 -21.03 -6.17 39.58
C HIS A 4 -19.98 -5.99 38.50
N PRO A 5 -19.05 -6.93 38.26
CA PRO A 5 -18.23 -6.96 37.07
C PRO A 5 -18.93 -7.75 35.95
N SER A 6 -19.13 -7.12 34.79
CA SER A 6 -19.61 -7.79 33.59
C SER A 6 -18.47 -8.56 32.90
N GLN A 7 -18.64 -9.87 32.82
CA GLN A 7 -17.77 -10.77 32.04
C GLN A 7 -18.15 -10.70 30.57
N HIS A 8 -17.20 -10.36 29.71
CA HIS A 8 -17.29 -10.56 28.27
C HIS A 8 -16.71 -11.92 27.92
N SER A 9 -17.57 -12.79 27.41
CA SER A 9 -17.24 -14.12 26.92
C SER A 9 -16.49 -14.04 25.56
N ASN A 10 -15.27 -14.56 25.56
CA ASN A 10 -14.52 -14.86 24.31
C ASN A 10 -15.00 -16.20 23.75
N THR A 11 -15.61 -16.18 22.59
CA THR A 11 -15.91 -17.39 21.79
C THR A 11 -14.82 -17.60 20.76
N PRO A 12 -14.10 -18.71 20.73
CA PRO A 12 -13.16 -19.03 19.67
C PRO A 12 -13.92 -19.59 18.46
N PHE A 13 -13.75 -18.94 17.32
CA PHE A 13 -14.26 -19.41 16.03
C PHE A 13 -13.29 -20.47 15.47
N ILE A 14 -13.70 -21.73 15.52
CA ILE A 14 -12.99 -22.87 14.93
C ILE A 14 -13.40 -22.93 13.45
N TRP A 15 -12.47 -22.69 12.54
CA TRP A 15 -12.66 -22.94 11.12
C TRP A 15 -12.20 -24.34 10.78
N MET A 16 -13.17 -25.19 10.38
CA MET A 16 -12.94 -26.52 9.84
C MET A 16 -12.34 -26.44 8.43
N LEU A 17 -11.22 -27.12 8.28
CA LEU A 17 -10.57 -27.43 7.01
C LEU A 17 -11.39 -28.47 6.26
N ALA A 18 -11.83 -28.19 5.05
CA ALA A 18 -12.33 -29.19 4.10
C ALA A 18 -11.33 -29.33 2.94
N CYS A 19 -10.59 -30.44 2.94
CA CYS A 19 -9.79 -30.91 1.81
C CYS A 19 -10.70 -31.51 0.74
N ALA A 20 -10.60 -31.02 -0.48
CA ALA A 20 -11.10 -31.73 -1.68
C ALA A 20 -9.95 -31.94 -2.65
N LEU A 21 -9.49 -33.19 -2.74
CA LEU A 21 -8.60 -33.72 -3.77
C LEU A 21 -9.42 -33.94 -5.06
N ALA A 22 -8.98 -33.39 -6.18
CA ALA A 22 -9.41 -33.79 -7.51
C ALA A 22 -8.18 -34.04 -8.38
N LEU A 23 -7.90 -35.32 -8.61
CA LEU A 23 -6.97 -35.81 -9.63
C LEU A 23 -7.64 -35.70 -11.01
N GLY A 24 -6.98 -35.11 -11.96
CA GLY A 24 -7.36 -35.10 -13.37
C GLY A 24 -6.13 -35.24 -14.25
N ALA A 25 -5.84 -36.50 -14.65
CA ALA A 25 -4.84 -36.80 -15.65
C ALA A 25 -5.42 -36.57 -17.06
N GLY A 26 -4.73 -35.83 -17.90
CA GLY A 26 -5.04 -35.65 -19.31
C GLY A 26 -3.78 -35.59 -20.13
N VAL A 27 -3.38 -36.76 -20.67
CA VAL A 27 -2.32 -36.92 -21.67
C VAL A 27 -2.93 -36.69 -23.06
N SER A 28 -2.37 -35.80 -23.86
CA SER A 28 -2.55 -35.84 -25.31
C SER A 28 -1.28 -35.38 -26.03
N ALA A 29 -0.56 -36.36 -26.54
CA ALA A 29 0.50 -36.23 -27.53
C ALA A 29 -0.14 -35.91 -28.89
N GLY A 30 0.41 -34.95 -29.59
CA GLY A 30 0.06 -34.64 -30.98
C GLY A 30 1.27 -34.08 -31.70
N CYS A 31 2.09 -34.98 -32.30
CA CYS A 31 3.05 -34.63 -33.35
C CYS A 31 2.30 -34.50 -34.67
N ALA A 32 2.50 -33.39 -35.36
CA ALA A 32 2.29 -33.31 -36.80
C ALA A 32 3.36 -32.39 -37.40
N THR A 33 4.26 -33.01 -38.12
CA THR A 33 5.26 -32.42 -39.00
C THR A 33 4.58 -32.19 -40.36
N GLU A 34 4.54 -30.97 -40.86
CA GLU A 34 4.42 -30.75 -42.30
C GLU A 34 5.28 -29.56 -42.74
N ALA A 35 6.24 -29.91 -43.58
CA ALA A 35 7.04 -28.97 -44.31
C ALA A 35 6.23 -28.46 -45.50
N SER A 36 6.01 -27.16 -45.58
CA SER A 36 5.58 -26.50 -46.83
C SER A 36 6.51 -25.36 -47.13
N ARG A 37 7.26 -25.52 -48.21
CA ARG A 37 7.98 -24.45 -48.93
C ARG A 37 6.95 -23.55 -49.61
N GLY A 38 7.05 -22.26 -49.44
CA GLY A 38 6.20 -21.28 -50.16
C GLY A 38 6.63 -19.83 -49.86
N ASP A 39 7.44 -19.35 -50.73
CA ASP A 39 7.46 -18.03 -51.34
C ASP A 39 7.35 -16.74 -50.48
N GLY A 40 8.23 -15.80 -50.84
CA GLY A 40 8.49 -14.52 -50.23
C GLY A 40 7.26 -13.63 -49.98
N GLY A 41 6.90 -13.57 -48.72
CA GLY A 41 6.01 -12.56 -48.19
C GLY A 41 6.75 -11.79 -47.08
N SER A 42 6.93 -10.49 -47.27
CA SER A 42 7.40 -9.56 -46.27
C SER A 42 6.49 -9.66 -45.02
N VAL A 43 6.93 -10.46 -44.06
CA VAL A 43 6.24 -10.56 -42.76
C VAL A 43 6.57 -9.31 -41.99
N SER A 44 5.69 -8.32 -42.11
CA SER A 44 5.61 -7.23 -41.13
C SER A 44 5.34 -7.87 -39.75
N SER A 45 6.39 -8.01 -38.97
CA SER A 45 6.32 -8.44 -37.57
C SER A 45 5.26 -7.60 -36.88
N PRO A 46 4.20 -8.18 -36.32
CA PRO A 46 3.24 -7.39 -35.57
C PRO A 46 4.01 -6.77 -34.41
N ASN A 47 4.18 -5.45 -34.48
CA ASN A 47 4.80 -4.64 -33.44
C ASN A 47 4.01 -4.89 -32.16
N LYS A 48 4.45 -5.87 -31.37
CA LYS A 48 3.87 -6.23 -30.09
C LYS A 48 4.06 -5.01 -29.20
N LYS A 49 3.05 -4.11 -29.18
CA LYS A 49 3.02 -2.97 -28.26
C LYS A 49 3.42 -3.51 -26.89
N PRO A 50 4.45 -2.91 -26.24
CA PRO A 50 4.88 -3.38 -24.93
C PRO A 50 3.66 -3.45 -24.00
N LYS A 51 3.44 -4.59 -23.37
CA LYS A 51 2.35 -4.79 -22.40
C LYS A 51 2.48 -3.67 -21.38
N ARG A 52 1.54 -2.73 -21.37
CA ARG A 52 1.53 -1.64 -20.36
C ARG A 52 1.54 -2.30 -18.99
N LYS A 53 2.58 -2.03 -18.22
CA LYS A 53 2.59 -2.41 -16.80
C LYS A 53 1.41 -1.69 -16.15
N SER A 54 0.45 -2.43 -15.65
CA SER A 54 -0.65 -1.90 -14.84
C SER A 54 -0.26 -2.06 -13.37
N GLY A 55 -0.58 -1.08 -12.56
CA GLY A 55 -0.29 -1.10 -11.13
C GLY A 55 0.65 0.01 -10.69
N ILE A 56 0.80 0.14 -9.39
CA ILE A 56 1.67 1.11 -8.74
C ILE A 56 3.10 0.57 -8.81
N LEU A 57 4.03 1.39 -9.29
CA LEU A 57 5.46 1.04 -9.42
C LEU A 57 6.32 1.71 -8.36
N GLU A 58 5.93 2.91 -7.92
CA GLU A 58 6.64 3.68 -6.90
C GLU A 58 5.65 4.48 -6.06
N LEU A 59 5.97 4.65 -4.79
CA LEU A 59 5.26 5.50 -3.84
C LEU A 59 6.20 6.56 -3.29
N HIS A 60 5.72 7.80 -3.25
CA HIS A 60 6.43 8.93 -2.66
C HIS A 60 5.55 9.53 -1.57
N LEU A 61 6.04 9.55 -0.34
CA LEU A 61 5.37 10.17 0.79
C LEU A 61 6.15 11.40 1.24
N LEU A 62 5.54 12.56 1.11
CA LEU A 62 6.08 13.83 1.62
C LEU A 62 5.34 14.18 2.91
N THR A 63 6.07 14.54 3.94
CA THR A 63 5.51 14.86 5.25
C THR A 63 5.79 16.33 5.63
N MET A 64 4.90 16.91 6.42
CA MET A 64 5.27 18.10 7.18
C MET A 64 6.36 17.72 8.19
N PRO A 65 7.34 18.61 8.43
CA PRO A 65 8.47 18.29 9.31
C PRO A 65 8.09 18.24 10.80
N VAL A 66 6.92 18.76 11.16
CA VAL A 66 6.44 18.86 12.55
C VAL A 66 5.03 18.25 12.63
N ALA A 67 4.76 17.55 13.72
CA ALA A 67 3.44 17.02 14.01
C ALA A 67 2.44 18.14 14.32
N LEU A 68 1.17 17.85 14.05
CA LEU A 68 0.07 18.79 14.18
C LEU A 68 -0.67 18.57 15.49
N ASN A 69 -1.21 19.65 16.03
CA ASN A 69 -2.25 19.63 17.05
C ASN A 69 -3.59 19.93 16.34
N LEU A 70 -4.46 18.94 16.24
CA LEU A 70 -5.70 19.01 15.48
C LEU A 70 -6.95 19.11 16.37
N ASP A 71 -6.80 18.89 17.69
CA ASP A 71 -7.91 18.91 18.65
C ASP A 71 -7.81 20.04 19.69
N GLY A 72 -6.70 20.79 19.71
CA GLY A 72 -6.44 21.88 20.65
C GLY A 72 -6.06 21.42 22.06
N ALA A 73 -6.02 20.11 22.34
CA ALA A 73 -5.48 19.59 23.59
C ALA A 73 -3.94 19.67 23.60
N PRO A 74 -3.27 19.68 24.76
CA PRO A 74 -1.82 19.71 24.81
C PRO A 74 -1.18 18.49 24.15
N GLY A 75 -0.26 18.75 23.22
CA GLY A 75 0.52 17.75 22.49
C GLY A 75 0.06 17.51 21.05
N PRO A 76 0.91 16.86 20.24
CA PRO A 76 0.56 16.55 18.88
C PRO A 76 -0.38 15.33 18.82
N ASP A 77 -1.33 15.34 17.89
CA ASP A 77 -2.32 14.29 17.68
C ASP A 77 -2.50 13.91 16.21
N GLY A 78 -1.67 14.46 15.31
CA GLY A 78 -1.77 14.14 13.89
C GLY A 78 -0.61 14.63 13.04
N VAL A 79 -0.71 14.37 11.74
CA VAL A 79 0.28 14.73 10.74
C VAL A 79 -0.39 15.02 9.39
N ALA A 80 0.18 15.96 8.64
CA ALA A 80 -0.19 16.19 7.25
C ALA A 80 0.84 15.55 6.31
N VAL A 81 0.35 14.82 5.32
CA VAL A 81 1.18 14.16 4.33
C VAL A 81 0.65 14.40 2.91
N LYS A 82 1.55 14.33 1.93
CA LYS A 82 1.20 14.23 0.51
C LYS A 82 1.72 12.92 -0.05
N LEU A 83 0.82 12.15 -0.62
CA LEU A 83 1.14 10.88 -1.27
C LEU A 83 1.09 11.05 -2.78
N TYR A 84 2.11 10.54 -3.47
CA TYR A 84 2.16 10.44 -4.92
C TYR A 84 2.47 8.99 -5.32
N ALA A 85 1.92 8.55 -6.45
CA ALA A 85 2.17 7.21 -6.97
C ALA A 85 2.53 7.28 -8.47
N ASN A 86 3.62 6.62 -8.85
CA ASN A 86 3.92 6.34 -10.24
C ASN A 86 3.18 5.07 -10.66
N VAL A 87 2.23 5.21 -11.58
CA VAL A 87 1.35 4.13 -12.03
C VAL A 87 1.67 3.75 -13.45
N GLY A 88 2.01 2.50 -13.68
CA GLY A 88 2.31 1.99 -15.01
C GLY A 88 3.49 2.71 -15.67
N ASN A 89 3.32 3.14 -16.91
CA ASN A 89 4.34 3.88 -17.66
C ASN A 89 4.05 5.40 -17.72
N ALA A 90 3.31 5.93 -16.74
CA ALA A 90 3.04 7.36 -16.69
C ALA A 90 4.34 8.14 -16.41
N ALA A 91 4.56 9.22 -17.16
CA ALA A 91 5.74 10.08 -16.99
C ALA A 91 5.68 10.95 -15.72
N LYS A 92 4.49 11.06 -15.11
CA LYS A 92 4.22 11.83 -13.90
C LYS A 92 3.36 10.99 -12.96
N PRO A 93 3.37 11.29 -11.65
CA PRO A 93 2.44 10.70 -10.71
C PRO A 93 1.01 10.75 -11.22
N ALA A 94 0.33 9.63 -11.14
CA ALA A 94 -1.00 9.42 -11.71
C ALA A 94 -1.98 8.87 -10.65
N PRO A 95 -3.30 9.02 -10.88
CA PRO A 95 -4.29 8.58 -9.91
C PRO A 95 -4.23 7.07 -9.65
N ILE A 96 -4.31 6.70 -8.37
CA ILE A 96 -4.50 5.31 -7.91
C ILE A 96 -5.96 4.95 -8.15
N ARG A 97 -6.23 3.98 -9.02
CA ARG A 97 -7.59 3.57 -9.43
C ARG A 97 -8.01 2.20 -8.90
N SER A 98 -7.08 1.46 -8.31
CA SER A 98 -7.33 0.13 -7.74
C SER A 98 -6.35 -0.18 -6.62
N GLY A 99 -6.73 -1.14 -5.76
CA GLY A 99 -5.94 -1.55 -4.61
C GLY A 99 -6.14 -0.65 -3.39
N GLU A 100 -5.25 -0.83 -2.44
CA GLU A 100 -5.24 -0.09 -1.17
C GLU A 100 -3.85 0.45 -0.87
N ILE A 101 -3.79 1.51 -0.09
CA ILE A 101 -2.56 2.08 0.45
C ILE A 101 -2.69 2.08 1.96
N GLU A 102 -1.65 1.60 2.62
CA GLU A 102 -1.50 1.70 4.06
C GLU A 102 -0.45 2.76 4.39
N ILE A 103 -0.74 3.59 5.37
CA ILE A 103 0.21 4.55 5.94
C ILE A 103 0.50 4.11 7.36
N LEU A 104 1.76 3.86 7.66
CA LEU A 104 2.23 3.30 8.93
C LEU A 104 3.00 4.35 9.71
N LEU A 105 2.66 4.53 10.97
CA LEU A 105 3.37 5.40 11.91
C LEU A 105 4.17 4.56 12.89
N PHE A 106 5.40 4.95 13.15
CA PHE A 106 6.29 4.29 14.11
C PHE A 106 6.83 5.31 15.11
N ASP A 107 6.93 4.91 16.37
CA ASP A 107 7.57 5.72 17.40
C ASP A 107 9.09 5.63 17.25
N GLY A 108 9.74 6.77 17.04
CA GLY A 108 11.18 6.86 16.78
C GLY A 108 11.56 6.77 15.30
N LEU A 109 12.84 6.54 15.05
CA LEU A 109 13.43 6.53 13.71
C LEU A 109 13.38 5.15 13.07
N LEU A 110 12.90 5.09 11.83
CA LEU A 110 12.98 3.92 10.98
C LEU A 110 14.29 3.86 10.23
N SER A 111 14.81 2.63 10.06
CA SER A 111 15.86 2.31 9.11
C SER A 111 15.44 1.09 8.29
N ASP A 112 16.04 0.94 7.12
CA ASP A 112 15.75 -0.20 6.23
C ASP A 112 15.97 -1.56 6.91
N LYS A 113 16.87 -1.60 7.90
CA LYS A 113 17.21 -2.82 8.64
C LYS A 113 16.12 -3.26 9.61
N ASN A 114 15.37 -2.33 10.19
CA ASN A 114 14.38 -2.63 11.23
C ASN A 114 12.93 -2.60 10.70
N LEU A 115 12.69 -2.08 9.51
CA LEU A 115 11.36 -1.96 8.92
C LEU A 115 10.53 -3.26 8.93
N PRO A 116 11.09 -4.44 8.58
CA PRO A 116 10.31 -5.68 8.54
C PRO A 116 9.89 -6.21 9.91
N THR A 117 10.55 -5.77 10.99
CA THR A 117 10.39 -6.33 12.36
C THR A 117 9.63 -5.42 13.31
N LEU A 118 9.54 -4.12 12.99
CA LEU A 118 8.84 -3.17 13.84
C LEU A 118 7.33 -3.23 13.65
N GLN A 119 6.62 -3.20 14.77
CA GLN A 119 5.17 -3.03 14.75
C GLN A 119 4.83 -1.53 14.67
N PRO A 120 3.96 -1.12 13.74
CA PRO A 120 3.50 0.25 13.67
C PRO A 120 2.70 0.63 14.92
N ALA A 121 2.92 1.84 15.42
CA ALA A 121 2.14 2.41 16.52
C ALA A 121 0.72 2.77 16.05
N HIS A 122 0.56 3.12 14.77
CA HIS A 122 -0.73 3.36 14.14
C HIS A 122 -0.70 3.01 12.65
N THR A 123 -1.84 2.61 12.11
CA THR A 123 -2.01 2.28 10.69
C THR A 123 -3.30 2.90 10.17
N TRP A 124 -3.20 3.62 9.05
CA TRP A 124 -4.34 4.08 8.26
C TRP A 124 -4.38 3.31 6.94
N THR A 125 -5.54 2.77 6.60
CA THR A 125 -5.74 2.06 5.33
C THR A 125 -6.75 2.82 4.48
N PHE A 126 -6.39 3.05 3.23
CA PHE A 126 -7.23 3.74 2.26
C PHE A 126 -7.39 2.90 1.01
N THR A 127 -8.62 2.61 0.64
CA THR A 127 -8.94 2.07 -0.68
C THR A 127 -8.76 3.15 -1.76
N ALA A 128 -8.61 2.75 -3.01
CA ALA A 128 -8.54 3.68 -4.14
C ALA A 128 -9.78 4.60 -4.22
N LYS A 129 -10.95 4.13 -3.76
CA LYS A 129 -12.19 4.91 -3.71
C LYS A 129 -12.11 6.02 -2.66
N GLU A 130 -11.62 5.72 -1.47
CA GLU A 130 -11.46 6.69 -0.38
C GLU A 130 -10.38 7.73 -0.71
N LEU A 131 -9.25 7.29 -1.30
CA LEU A 131 -8.19 8.20 -1.75
C LEU A 131 -8.69 9.26 -2.72
N LYS A 132 -9.69 8.94 -3.55
CA LYS A 132 -10.24 9.90 -4.52
C LYS A 132 -10.75 11.18 -3.88
N GLU A 133 -11.24 11.13 -2.65
CA GLU A 133 -11.75 12.31 -1.93
C GLU A 133 -10.62 13.29 -1.55
N PHE A 134 -9.38 12.82 -1.48
CA PHE A 134 -8.19 13.58 -1.14
C PHE A 134 -7.32 13.91 -2.36
N GLU A 135 -7.82 13.60 -3.58
CA GLU A 135 -7.07 13.81 -4.82
C GLU A 135 -6.83 15.29 -5.09
N THR A 136 -5.60 15.65 -5.38
CA THR A 136 -5.17 17.01 -5.73
C THR A 136 -4.33 17.00 -6.99
N GLN A 137 -4.47 18.04 -7.80
CA GLN A 137 -3.63 18.25 -8.99
C GLN A 137 -2.50 19.23 -8.68
N ALA A 138 -1.28 18.85 -9.04
CA ALA A 138 -0.10 19.68 -8.91
C ALA A 138 0.70 19.68 -10.23
N MET A 139 1.67 20.58 -10.35
CA MET A 139 2.54 20.62 -11.54
C MET A 139 3.29 19.30 -11.76
N VAL A 140 3.61 18.59 -10.68
CA VAL A 140 4.31 17.29 -10.72
C VAL A 140 3.39 16.13 -11.12
N GLY A 141 2.06 16.30 -11.05
CA GLY A 141 1.06 15.27 -11.35
C GLY A 141 -0.03 15.18 -10.30
N THR A 142 -0.79 14.10 -10.33
CA THR A 142 -1.84 13.82 -9.35
C THR A 142 -1.25 13.31 -8.05
N GLY A 143 -1.68 13.86 -6.94
CA GLY A 143 -1.32 13.43 -5.57
C GLY A 143 -2.54 13.41 -4.66
N TYR A 144 -2.31 13.04 -3.41
CA TYR A 144 -3.33 12.98 -2.35
C TYR A 144 -2.84 13.76 -1.15
N GLN A 145 -3.67 14.68 -0.64
CA GLN A 145 -3.34 15.44 0.55
C GLN A 145 -4.17 14.91 1.73
N LEU A 146 -3.48 14.32 2.70
CA LEU A 146 -4.09 13.65 3.83
C LEU A 146 -3.70 14.34 5.13
N THR A 147 -4.69 14.54 6.01
CA THR A 147 -4.47 14.93 7.41
C THR A 147 -4.85 13.73 8.27
N LEU A 148 -3.87 13.13 8.90
CA LEU A 148 -3.99 11.87 9.60
C LEU A 148 -3.96 12.10 11.11
N ARG A 149 -5.02 11.67 11.80
CA ARG A 149 -5.08 11.68 13.27
C ARG A 149 -4.65 10.33 13.80
N TRP A 150 -3.84 10.31 14.82
CA TRP A 150 -3.41 9.06 15.47
C TRP A 150 -4.14 8.75 16.80
N GLY A 151 -5.20 9.53 17.08
CA GLY A 151 -6.11 9.28 18.21
C GLY A 151 -5.43 9.32 19.57
N SER A 152 -5.60 8.25 20.35
CA SER A 152 -5.05 8.13 21.70
C SER A 152 -3.54 7.82 21.74
N PHE A 153 -2.90 7.56 20.61
CA PHE A 153 -1.45 7.34 20.60
C PHE A 153 -0.70 8.57 21.09
N LYS A 154 0.26 8.36 21.97
CA LYS A 154 1.17 9.41 22.46
C LYS A 154 2.59 8.98 22.17
N PRO A 155 3.31 9.72 21.30
CA PRO A 155 4.71 9.44 21.03
C PRO A 155 5.53 9.46 22.32
N LYS A 156 6.43 8.49 22.47
CA LYS A 156 7.41 8.44 23.55
C LYS A 156 8.74 9.08 23.13
N SER A 157 8.98 9.07 21.83
CA SER A 157 10.14 9.68 21.20
C SER A 157 9.85 11.13 20.79
N ASP A 158 10.88 11.95 20.71
CA ASP A 158 10.82 13.32 20.18
C ASP A 158 10.54 13.36 18.66
N ARG A 159 10.61 12.21 18.01
CA ARG A 159 10.36 12.02 16.58
C ARG A 159 9.57 10.76 16.33
N VAL A 160 8.74 10.79 15.29
CA VAL A 160 8.06 9.64 14.72
C VAL A 160 8.47 9.47 13.25
N SER A 161 8.43 8.25 12.77
CA SER A 161 8.63 7.94 11.36
C SER A 161 7.32 7.49 10.73
N ILE A 162 7.11 7.87 9.48
CA ILE A 162 5.91 7.50 8.73
C ILE A 162 6.31 6.99 7.35
N ILE A 163 5.62 5.95 6.88
CA ILE A 163 5.89 5.32 5.59
C ILE A 163 4.58 4.90 4.94
N ALA A 164 4.49 5.03 3.63
CA ALA A 164 3.39 4.43 2.87
C ALA A 164 3.80 3.07 2.31
N ARG A 165 2.86 2.12 2.29
CA ARG A 165 3.05 0.84 1.59
C ARG A 165 1.83 0.45 0.78
N HIS A 166 2.07 -0.34 -0.26
CA HIS A 166 1.06 -0.94 -1.12
C HIS A 166 1.26 -2.44 -1.19
N PRO A 167 0.26 -3.29 -0.89
CA PRO A 167 0.38 -4.73 -1.04
C PRO A 167 0.47 -5.11 -2.52
N MET A 168 1.49 -5.86 -2.88
CA MET A 168 1.66 -6.43 -4.21
C MET A 168 1.01 -7.83 -4.24
N GLY A 169 0.43 -8.22 -5.36
CA GLY A 169 -0.33 -9.47 -5.48
C GLY A 169 0.47 -10.77 -5.23
N ASP A 170 1.77 -10.67 -4.99
CA ASP A 170 2.69 -11.78 -4.69
C ASP A 170 3.07 -11.87 -3.20
N GLY A 171 2.37 -11.17 -2.33
CA GLY A 171 2.63 -11.13 -0.88
C GLY A 171 3.72 -10.17 -0.45
N ARG A 172 4.36 -9.47 -1.38
CA ARG A 172 5.33 -8.41 -1.09
C ARG A 172 4.63 -7.06 -0.92
N TYR A 173 5.35 -6.11 -0.35
CA TYR A 173 4.93 -4.72 -0.24
C TYR A 173 5.87 -3.81 -1.01
N LEU A 174 5.30 -2.83 -1.68
CA LEU A 174 6.00 -1.67 -2.20
C LEU A 174 5.97 -0.58 -1.14
N TYR A 175 7.13 -0.05 -0.76
CA TYR A 175 7.26 0.99 0.27
C TYR A 175 7.68 2.32 -0.33
N SER A 176 7.24 3.42 0.29
CA SER A 176 7.83 4.74 0.07
C SER A 176 9.13 4.89 0.88
N THR A 177 9.87 5.96 0.63
CA THR A 177 10.91 6.41 1.57
C THR A 177 10.25 6.86 2.89
N PRO A 178 10.82 6.52 4.06
CA PRO A 178 10.32 7.01 5.34
C PRO A 178 10.41 8.53 5.47
N GLY A 179 9.35 9.16 5.96
CA GLY A 179 9.36 10.53 6.42
C GLY A 179 9.61 10.60 7.93
N VAL A 180 10.35 11.60 8.40
CA VAL A 180 10.61 11.84 9.83
C VAL A 180 9.92 13.14 10.25
N ILE A 181 9.23 13.10 11.38
CA ILE A 181 8.38 14.18 11.89
C ILE A 181 8.77 14.45 13.34
N ALA A 182 9.04 15.69 13.68
CA ALA A 182 9.28 16.10 15.05
C ALA A 182 7.94 16.17 15.83
N CYS A 183 7.93 15.63 17.05
CA CYS A 183 6.78 15.61 17.94
C CYS A 183 6.90 16.59 19.11
N SER A 184 8.07 17.21 19.28
CA SER A 184 8.23 18.28 20.25
C SER A 184 7.68 19.59 19.70
N PRO A 185 7.00 20.41 20.52
CA PRO A 185 6.55 21.74 20.15
C PRO A 185 7.73 22.67 19.90
#